data_7ab2424040bfc33215d0b569e279b0a9
#
_entry.id   7ab2424040bfc33215d0b569e279b0a9
#
_cell.length_a   1.000
_cell.length_b   1.000
_cell.length_c   1.000
_cell.angle_alpha   90.00
_cell.angle_beta   90.00
_cell.angle_gamma   90.00
#
_symmetry.space_group_name_H-M   'P 1'
#
loop_
_entity.id
_entity.type
_entity.pdbx_description
1 polymer ?
#
loop_
_entity_poly.entity_id
_entity_poly.type
_entity_poly.pdbx_seq_one_letter_code
_entity_poly.pdbx_strand_id
1 'polypeptide(L)'
;GKPVEGWNPQKTDKPVVSKVQHFRVADKDYIVFADRYRFYILDRKGKERVRVSSVFDLKPHTDVYLTRKGGQPVLVFAGKGGQIHVVNFSGQTETSRVEGLSDRFEMNIVDWDGNGNGDVLFTDGNRVLVTRLDGTPLFEKKMEAKTLGFPYVYRFSAKDVRVGLTD
;
A
#
# COMPACT_ATOMS: atom_id res chain seq x y z
N GLY A 1 -3.43 -21.66 -18.84
CA GLY A 1 -3.55 -22.63 -17.74
C GLY A 1 -5.01 -23.00 -17.47
N LYS A 2 -5.26 -24.18 -16.91
CA LYS A 2 -6.60 -24.57 -16.50
C LYS A 2 -6.93 -23.89 -15.15
N PRO A 3 -8.20 -23.46 -14.94
CA PRO A 3 -8.62 -22.98 -13.62
C PRO A 3 -8.38 -24.06 -12.56
N VAL A 4 -7.96 -23.62 -11.35
CA VAL A 4 -7.85 -24.51 -10.20
C VAL A 4 -9.27 -24.89 -9.76
N GLU A 5 -9.49 -26.19 -9.50
CA GLU A 5 -10.78 -26.67 -9.03
C GLU A 5 -11.21 -25.95 -7.74
N GLY A 6 -12.46 -25.50 -7.71
CA GLY A 6 -13.02 -24.73 -6.60
C GLY A 6 -12.64 -23.24 -6.57
N TRP A 7 -11.75 -22.78 -7.47
CA TRP A 7 -11.48 -21.36 -7.64
C TRP A 7 -12.51 -20.73 -8.59
N ASN A 8 -13.27 -19.79 -8.11
CA ASN A 8 -14.27 -19.07 -8.88
C ASN A 8 -14.02 -17.55 -8.79
N PRO A 9 -13.03 -17.05 -9.54
CA PRO A 9 -12.66 -15.63 -9.49
C PRO A 9 -13.82 -14.80 -10.05
N GLN A 10 -14.09 -13.70 -9.38
CA GLN A 10 -14.98 -12.69 -9.95
C GLN A 10 -14.31 -12.07 -11.19
N LYS A 11 -15.11 -11.75 -12.19
CA LYS A 11 -14.63 -10.94 -13.31
C LYS A 11 -14.42 -9.51 -12.80
N THR A 12 -13.24 -8.95 -13.08
CA THR A 12 -12.97 -7.54 -12.86
C THR A 12 -13.63 -6.69 -13.93
N ASP A 13 -14.09 -5.49 -13.56
CA ASP A 13 -14.73 -4.58 -14.52
C ASP A 13 -13.71 -3.99 -15.52
N LYS A 14 -12.46 -3.90 -15.09
CA LYS A 14 -11.34 -3.37 -15.87
C LYS A 14 -10.10 -4.26 -15.72
N PRO A 15 -9.09 -4.13 -16.59
CA PRO A 15 -7.83 -4.84 -16.42
C PRO A 15 -7.20 -4.58 -15.04
N VAL A 16 -6.67 -5.64 -14.42
CA VAL A 16 -5.96 -5.56 -13.15
C VAL A 16 -4.68 -4.74 -13.32
N VAL A 17 -4.47 -3.78 -12.44
CA VAL A 17 -3.31 -2.84 -12.48
C VAL A 17 -2.36 -3.01 -11.32
N SER A 18 -2.73 -3.75 -10.28
CA SER A 18 -1.88 -4.11 -9.15
C SER A 18 -1.34 -5.53 -9.27
N LYS A 19 -0.35 -5.88 -8.45
CA LYS A 19 -0.01 -7.28 -8.21
C LYS A 19 -1.17 -7.97 -7.48
N VAL A 20 -1.35 -9.27 -7.72
CA VAL A 20 -2.20 -10.12 -6.89
C VAL A 20 -1.36 -10.53 -5.67
N GLN A 21 -1.83 -10.20 -4.47
CA GLN A 21 -1.12 -10.45 -3.23
C GLN A 21 -2.00 -11.27 -2.27
N HIS A 22 -1.35 -12.05 -1.42
CA HIS A 22 -2.00 -12.84 -0.39
C HIS A 22 -1.57 -12.35 0.99
N PHE A 23 -2.55 -12.12 1.86
CA PHE A 23 -2.32 -11.79 3.26
C PHE A 23 -3.08 -12.74 4.18
N ARG A 24 -2.51 -13.03 5.33
CA ARG A 24 -3.17 -13.78 6.41
C ARG A 24 -3.35 -12.88 7.62
N VAL A 25 -4.59 -12.70 8.04
CA VAL A 25 -4.95 -11.85 9.18
C VAL A 25 -5.96 -12.60 10.04
N ALA A 26 -5.68 -12.76 11.33
CA ALA A 26 -6.55 -13.44 12.30
C ALA A 26 -7.08 -14.78 11.75
N ASP A 27 -6.17 -15.65 11.28
CA ASP A 27 -6.44 -17.00 10.71
C ASP A 27 -7.30 -17.03 9.44
N LYS A 28 -7.54 -15.90 8.81
CA LYS A 28 -8.22 -15.79 7.52
C LYS A 28 -7.25 -15.39 6.42
N ASP A 29 -7.43 -16.01 5.26
CA ASP A 29 -6.66 -15.67 4.06
C ASP A 29 -7.43 -14.63 3.24
N TYR A 30 -6.69 -13.66 2.71
CA TYR A 30 -7.20 -12.59 1.88
C TYR A 30 -6.35 -12.51 0.62
N ILE A 31 -6.98 -12.67 -0.53
CA ILE A 31 -6.37 -12.44 -1.83
C ILE A 31 -6.79 -11.06 -2.28
N VAL A 32 -5.82 -10.18 -2.46
CA VAL A 32 -6.09 -8.77 -2.77
C VAL A 32 -5.46 -8.36 -4.09
N PHE A 33 -6.16 -7.57 -4.83
CA PHE A 33 -5.69 -6.93 -6.05
C PHE A 33 -6.63 -5.77 -6.41
N ALA A 34 -6.22 -4.96 -7.37
CA ALA A 34 -7.03 -3.86 -7.85
C ALA A 34 -7.06 -3.82 -9.38
N ASP A 35 -8.19 -3.47 -9.95
CA ASP A 35 -8.27 -2.87 -11.26
C ASP A 35 -8.09 -1.34 -11.15
N ARG A 36 -8.27 -0.62 -12.24
CA ARG A 36 -8.02 0.83 -12.25
C ARG A 36 -8.85 1.62 -11.23
N TYR A 37 -10.02 1.12 -10.86
CA TYR A 37 -10.99 1.88 -10.06
C TYR A 37 -11.49 1.13 -8.82
N ARG A 38 -11.35 -0.20 -8.78
CA ARG A 38 -11.87 -1.04 -7.71
C ARG A 38 -10.79 -1.84 -7.03
N PHE A 39 -10.96 -2.03 -5.74
CA PHE A 39 -10.12 -2.86 -4.90
C PHE A 39 -10.88 -4.12 -4.49
N TYR A 40 -10.27 -5.27 -4.73
CA TYR A 40 -10.88 -6.58 -4.52
C TYR A 40 -10.20 -7.28 -3.35
N ILE A 41 -11.01 -7.78 -2.42
CA ILE A 41 -10.56 -8.56 -1.27
C ILE A 41 -11.34 -9.87 -1.27
N LEU A 42 -10.71 -10.94 -1.71
CA LEU A 42 -11.33 -12.25 -1.93
C LEU A 42 -10.85 -13.27 -0.88
N ASP A 43 -11.63 -14.33 -0.72
CA ASP A 43 -11.21 -15.53 0.00
C ASP A 43 -10.42 -16.50 -0.92
N ARG A 44 -9.97 -17.63 -0.36
CA ARG A 44 -9.24 -18.67 -1.11
C ARG A 44 -10.05 -19.34 -2.23
N LYS A 45 -11.37 -19.16 -2.24
CA LYS A 45 -12.26 -19.69 -3.28
C LYS A 45 -12.59 -18.65 -4.36
N GLY A 46 -12.00 -17.45 -4.27
CA GLY A 46 -12.26 -16.34 -5.20
C GLY A 46 -13.59 -15.64 -4.97
N LYS A 47 -14.26 -15.86 -3.83
CA LYS A 47 -15.46 -15.12 -3.45
C LYS A 47 -15.07 -13.82 -2.76
N GLU A 48 -15.85 -12.76 -2.98
CA GLU A 48 -15.69 -11.50 -2.24
C GLU A 48 -15.81 -11.75 -0.73
N ARG A 49 -14.72 -11.50 -0.01
CA ARG A 49 -14.68 -11.63 1.45
C ARG A 49 -15.00 -10.32 2.13
N VAL A 50 -14.52 -9.23 1.56
CA VAL A 50 -14.77 -7.87 2.05
C VAL A 50 -15.18 -7.02 0.86
N ARG A 51 -16.35 -6.40 0.98
CA ARG A 51 -16.84 -5.48 -0.05
C ARG A 51 -16.27 -4.10 0.16
N VAL A 52 -15.55 -3.59 -0.83
CA VAL A 52 -15.02 -2.22 -0.86
C VAL A 52 -15.82 -1.45 -1.91
N SER A 53 -16.65 -0.52 -1.46
CA SER A 53 -17.55 0.24 -2.35
C SER A 53 -16.93 1.51 -2.93
N SER A 54 -15.80 1.95 -2.37
CA SER A 54 -15.09 3.14 -2.83
C SER A 54 -14.48 2.94 -4.21
N VAL A 55 -14.44 4.02 -4.98
CA VAL A 55 -13.77 4.09 -6.27
C VAL A 55 -12.46 4.83 -6.09
N PHE A 56 -11.40 4.33 -6.69
CA PHE A 56 -10.04 4.86 -6.57
C PHE A 56 -9.50 5.26 -7.94
N ASP A 57 -8.59 6.23 -8.00
CA ASP A 57 -7.75 6.47 -9.18
C ASP A 57 -6.33 5.98 -8.88
N LEU A 58 -6.11 4.69 -9.12
CA LEU A 58 -4.91 4.01 -8.69
C LEU A 58 -3.71 4.35 -9.56
N LYS A 59 -2.55 4.45 -8.92
CA LYS A 59 -1.27 4.47 -9.61
C LYS A 59 -1.03 3.09 -10.24
N PRO A 60 -0.66 3.01 -11.55
CA PRO A 60 -0.30 1.73 -12.16
C PRO A 60 0.85 1.06 -11.40
N HIS A 61 0.81 -0.25 -11.33
CA HIS A 61 1.82 -1.09 -10.63
C HIS A 61 1.94 -0.82 -9.13
N THR A 62 0.89 -0.23 -8.51
CA THR A 62 0.90 -0.04 -7.06
C THR A 62 0.96 -1.38 -6.32
N ASP A 63 1.80 -1.45 -5.30
CA ASP A 63 1.79 -2.55 -4.34
C ASP A 63 0.77 -2.27 -3.24
N VAL A 64 0.23 -3.34 -2.67
CA VAL A 64 -0.64 -3.28 -1.50
C VAL A 64 0.16 -3.71 -0.28
N TYR A 65 0.09 -2.94 0.77
CA TYR A 65 0.83 -3.21 2.01
C TYR A 65 -0.14 -3.55 3.13
N LEU A 66 0.16 -4.60 3.88
CA LEU A 66 -0.52 -4.89 5.14
C LEU A 66 0.25 -4.22 6.27
N THR A 67 -0.44 -3.40 7.04
CA THR A 67 0.14 -2.72 8.22
C THR A 67 -0.91 -2.55 9.32
N ARG A 68 -0.62 -1.70 10.30
CA ARG A 68 -1.55 -1.37 11.38
C ARG A 68 -1.85 0.13 11.44
N LYS A 69 -3.07 0.45 11.82
CA LYS A 69 -3.53 1.80 12.16
C LYS A 69 -4.33 1.72 13.46
N GLY A 70 -3.87 2.39 14.52
CA GLY A 70 -4.49 2.28 15.84
C GLY A 70 -4.52 0.83 16.36
N GLY A 71 -3.45 0.06 16.09
CA GLY A 71 -3.35 -1.35 16.46
C GLY A 71 -4.16 -2.32 15.59
N GLN A 72 -5.05 -1.85 14.72
CA GLN A 72 -5.88 -2.66 13.84
C GLN A 72 -5.20 -2.90 12.47
N PRO A 73 -5.32 -4.11 11.89
CA PRO A 73 -4.76 -4.37 10.58
C PRO A 73 -5.51 -3.59 9.50
N VAL A 74 -4.75 -3.01 8.58
CA VAL A 74 -5.26 -2.28 7.42
C VAL A 74 -4.42 -2.56 6.19
N LEU A 75 -5.03 -2.43 5.03
CA LEU A 75 -4.37 -2.45 3.72
C LEU A 75 -4.13 -1.01 3.26
N VAL A 76 -2.92 -0.74 2.76
CA VAL A 76 -2.50 0.58 2.29
C VAL A 76 -1.95 0.48 0.89
N PHE A 77 -2.33 1.39 0.02
CA PHE A 77 -1.83 1.45 -1.36
C PHE A 77 -1.87 2.89 -1.90
N ALA A 78 -1.08 3.12 -2.96
CA ALA A 78 -0.96 4.43 -3.56
C ALA A 78 -2.04 4.67 -4.63
N GLY A 79 -2.63 5.87 -4.59
CA GLY A 79 -3.36 6.46 -5.71
C GLY A 79 -2.49 7.44 -6.48
N LYS A 80 -3.01 8.00 -7.55
CA LYS A 80 -2.33 9.04 -8.32
C LYS A 80 -2.22 10.34 -7.53
N GLY A 81 -1.21 11.14 -7.90
CA GLY A 81 -1.02 12.47 -7.32
C GLY A 81 -0.77 12.45 -5.82
N GLY A 82 -0.09 11.43 -5.29
CA GLY A 82 0.29 11.35 -3.88
C GLY A 82 -0.85 10.92 -2.95
N GLN A 83 -1.92 10.32 -3.46
CA GLN A 83 -2.98 9.80 -2.62
C GLN A 83 -2.51 8.54 -1.87
N ILE A 84 -2.87 8.45 -0.60
CA ILE A 84 -2.72 7.28 0.26
C ILE A 84 -4.13 6.75 0.53
N HIS A 85 -4.39 5.54 0.10
CA HIS A 85 -5.65 4.85 0.39
C HIS A 85 -5.44 3.82 1.49
N VAL A 86 -6.31 3.86 2.50
CA VAL A 86 -6.33 2.91 3.61
C VAL A 86 -7.66 2.18 3.59
N VAL A 87 -7.62 0.85 3.60
CA VAL A 87 -8.82 -0.01 3.63
C VAL A 87 -8.72 -0.96 4.81
N ASN A 88 -9.72 -0.97 5.67
CA ASN A 88 -9.79 -1.95 6.75
C ASN A 88 -10.52 -3.23 6.31
N PHE A 89 -10.47 -4.27 7.15
CA PHE A 89 -11.11 -5.56 6.86
C PHE A 89 -12.63 -5.60 7.09
N SER A 90 -13.26 -4.45 7.37
CA SER A 90 -14.72 -4.26 7.29
C SER A 90 -15.16 -3.55 5.99
N GLY A 91 -14.21 -3.17 5.11
CA GLY A 91 -14.48 -2.50 3.84
C GLY A 91 -14.58 -0.97 3.93
N GLN A 92 -14.32 -0.39 5.10
CA GLN A 92 -14.25 1.06 5.26
C GLN A 92 -12.94 1.59 4.67
N THR A 93 -13.01 2.77 4.09
CA THR A 93 -11.90 3.40 3.37
C THR A 93 -11.64 4.80 3.86
N GLU A 94 -10.37 5.15 3.92
CA GLU A 94 -9.90 6.51 4.15
C GLU A 94 -8.93 6.88 3.03
N THR A 95 -8.93 8.15 2.65
CA THR A 95 -8.00 8.68 1.65
C THR A 95 -7.40 9.97 2.19
N SER A 96 -6.09 10.02 2.17
CA SER A 96 -5.30 11.22 2.43
C SER A 96 -4.45 11.56 1.21
N ARG A 97 -3.77 12.70 1.24
CA ARG A 97 -2.93 13.13 0.14
C ARG A 97 -1.67 13.82 0.63
N VAL A 98 -0.57 13.51 -0.03
CA VAL A 98 0.70 14.20 0.13
C VAL A 98 0.93 15.10 -1.08
N GLU A 99 1.00 16.39 -0.85
CA GLU A 99 1.16 17.36 -1.92
C GLU A 99 2.60 17.39 -2.47
N GLY A 100 2.72 17.76 -3.74
CA GLY A 100 4.01 17.96 -4.39
C GLY A 100 4.76 16.68 -4.76
N LEU A 101 4.11 15.52 -4.75
CA LEU A 101 4.65 14.30 -5.33
C LEU A 101 4.36 14.23 -6.82
N SER A 102 5.36 13.83 -7.63
CA SER A 102 5.18 13.55 -9.05
C SER A 102 4.45 12.21 -9.27
N ASP A 103 4.06 11.89 -10.49
CA ASP A 103 3.47 10.58 -10.80
C ASP A 103 4.49 9.42 -10.76
N ARG A 104 5.77 9.73 -10.55
CA ARG A 104 6.87 8.74 -10.52
C ARG A 104 7.32 8.35 -9.12
N PHE A 105 6.65 8.87 -8.07
CA PHE A 105 7.03 8.49 -6.70
C PHE A 105 6.93 6.98 -6.50
N GLU A 106 7.77 6.46 -5.62
CA GLU A 106 7.66 5.11 -5.08
C GLU A 106 7.22 5.17 -3.62
N MET A 107 6.53 4.13 -3.17
CA MET A 107 5.96 4.05 -1.84
C MET A 107 6.35 2.74 -1.16
N ASN A 108 6.66 2.83 0.12
CA ASN A 108 6.79 1.67 1.01
C ASN A 108 6.17 1.99 2.37
N ILE A 109 5.97 0.96 3.19
CA ILE A 109 5.46 1.12 4.55
C ILE A 109 6.59 0.87 5.55
N VAL A 110 6.66 1.74 6.55
CA VAL A 110 7.61 1.69 7.65
C VAL A 110 6.89 2.05 8.94
N ASP A 111 7.30 1.51 10.07
CA ASP A 111 6.94 2.03 11.39
C ASP A 111 8.09 2.94 11.82
N TRP A 112 8.01 4.21 11.45
CA TRP A 112 9.12 5.17 11.54
C TRP A 112 9.43 5.57 12.98
N ASP A 113 8.41 5.84 13.75
CA ASP A 113 8.55 6.30 15.15
C ASP A 113 8.49 5.14 16.17
N GLY A 114 8.33 3.89 15.71
CA GLY A 114 8.33 2.70 16.55
C GLY A 114 7.06 2.51 17.38
N ASN A 115 5.95 3.16 16.99
CA ASN A 115 4.69 3.09 17.72
C ASN A 115 3.81 1.88 17.37
N GLY A 116 4.27 1.02 16.45
CA GLY A 116 3.59 -0.18 16.00
C GLY A 116 2.53 0.05 14.92
N ASN A 117 2.35 1.30 14.47
CA ASN A 117 1.51 1.63 13.33
C ASN A 117 2.37 1.84 12.07
N GLY A 118 1.74 1.71 10.90
CA GLY A 118 2.43 2.00 9.66
C GLY A 118 2.47 3.48 9.35
N ASP A 119 3.64 3.92 8.90
CA ASP A 119 3.86 5.20 8.25
C ASP A 119 4.20 4.95 6.78
N VAL A 120 4.09 5.98 5.96
CA VAL A 120 4.36 5.87 4.52
C VAL A 120 5.68 6.53 4.19
N LEU A 121 6.58 5.76 3.61
CA LEU A 121 7.85 6.24 3.07
C LEU A 121 7.67 6.46 1.57
N PHE A 122 7.94 7.67 1.12
CA PHE A 122 7.97 8.04 -0.29
C PHE A 122 9.39 8.37 -0.75
N THR A 123 9.70 7.99 -1.97
CA THR A 123 10.83 8.53 -2.73
C THR A 123 10.30 9.13 -4.03
N ASP A 124 10.73 10.37 -4.34
CA ASP A 124 10.32 11.08 -5.55
C ASP A 124 11.48 11.93 -6.09
N GLY A 125 12.13 11.46 -7.13
CA GLY A 125 13.36 12.06 -7.63
C GLY A 125 14.45 12.03 -6.57
N ASN A 126 14.86 13.20 -6.07
CA ASN A 126 15.84 13.29 -4.97
C ASN A 126 15.22 13.62 -3.61
N ARG A 127 13.91 13.50 -3.49
CA ARG A 127 13.16 13.75 -2.25
C ARG A 127 12.82 12.45 -1.55
N VAL A 128 13.09 12.39 -0.26
CA VAL A 128 12.67 11.29 0.64
C VAL A 128 11.75 11.88 1.69
N LEU A 129 10.56 11.32 1.82
CA LEU A 129 9.53 11.82 2.72
C LEU A 129 8.91 10.66 3.49
N VAL A 130 8.71 10.82 4.79
CA VAL A 130 7.91 9.92 5.62
C VAL A 130 6.71 10.68 6.16
N THR A 131 5.53 10.09 6.02
CA THR A 131 4.29 10.64 6.55
C THR A 131 3.52 9.58 7.32
N ARG A 132 2.64 10.01 8.19
CA ARG A 132 1.59 9.14 8.71
C ARG A 132 0.61 8.75 7.61
N LEU A 133 -0.25 7.78 7.88
CA LEU A 133 -1.29 7.35 6.93
C LEU A 133 -2.31 8.44 6.61
N ASP A 134 -2.42 9.48 7.43
CA ASP A 134 -3.26 10.65 7.19
C ASP A 134 -2.57 11.75 6.38
N GLY A 135 -1.32 11.51 5.95
CA GLY A 135 -0.52 12.47 5.20
C GLY A 135 0.30 13.45 6.06
N THR A 136 0.17 13.40 7.38
CA THR A 136 0.97 14.26 8.29
C THR A 136 2.45 13.95 8.14
N PRO A 137 3.32 14.92 7.80
CA PRO A 137 4.73 14.68 7.62
C PRO A 137 5.43 14.36 8.95
N LEU A 138 6.31 13.36 8.94
CA LEU A 138 7.18 12.97 10.04
C LEU A 138 8.65 13.29 9.75
N PHE A 139 9.06 13.16 8.51
CA PHE A 139 10.43 13.37 8.07
C PHE A 139 10.46 13.76 6.61
N GLU A 140 11.36 14.68 6.26
CA GLU A 140 11.64 15.02 4.86
C GLU A 140 13.12 15.34 4.69
N LYS A 141 13.71 14.82 3.60
CA LYS A 141 15.08 15.11 3.21
C LYS A 141 15.21 15.19 1.70
N LYS A 142 15.92 16.21 1.24
CA LYS A 142 16.39 16.30 -0.14
C LYS A 142 17.78 15.70 -0.22
N MET A 143 17.95 14.73 -1.11
CA MET A 143 19.21 14.05 -1.37
C MET A 143 20.00 14.82 -2.43
N GLU A 144 21.32 14.59 -2.49
CA GLU A 144 22.19 15.18 -3.53
C GLU A 144 21.92 14.53 -4.90
N ALA A 145 21.76 13.20 -4.93
CA ALA A 145 21.43 12.43 -6.12
C ALA A 145 19.96 12.04 -6.16
N LYS A 146 19.47 11.70 -7.36
CA LYS A 146 18.15 11.11 -7.53
C LYS A 146 18.16 9.68 -7.02
N THR A 147 17.11 9.32 -6.29
CA THR A 147 16.89 7.92 -5.89
C THR A 147 16.38 7.11 -7.08
N LEU A 148 16.94 5.93 -7.28
CA LEU A 148 16.51 4.96 -8.29
C LEU A 148 15.87 3.76 -7.59
N GLY A 149 14.66 3.40 -8.03
CA GLY A 149 13.96 2.22 -7.52
C GLY A 149 13.28 2.40 -6.15
N PHE A 150 12.86 1.27 -5.59
CA PHE A 150 12.12 1.22 -4.34
C PHE A 150 13.03 1.44 -3.13
N PRO A 151 12.59 2.21 -2.11
CA PRO A 151 13.31 2.30 -0.87
C PRO A 151 13.23 0.98 -0.09
N TYR A 152 14.36 0.50 0.40
CA TYR A 152 14.44 -0.66 1.29
C TYR A 152 14.42 -0.19 2.74
N VAL A 153 13.61 -0.85 3.56
CA VAL A 153 13.49 -0.54 4.98
C VAL A 153 14.12 -1.67 5.80
N TYR A 154 15.07 -1.32 6.63
CA TYR A 154 15.76 -2.24 7.55
C TYR A 154 15.46 -1.83 8.98
N ARG A 155 14.90 -2.75 9.76
CA ARG A 155 14.65 -2.55 11.19
C ARG A 155 15.64 -3.37 11.99
N PHE A 156 16.54 -2.72 12.71
CA PHE A 156 17.51 -3.35 13.59
C PHE A 156 17.01 -3.43 15.04
N SER A 157 16.17 -2.47 15.45
CA SER A 157 15.48 -2.47 16.74
C SER A 157 14.23 -1.60 16.67
N ALA A 158 13.48 -1.50 17.77
CA ALA A 158 12.29 -0.62 17.84
C ALA A 158 12.64 0.87 17.57
N LYS A 159 13.91 1.26 17.83
CA LYS A 159 14.38 2.65 17.67
C LYS A 159 15.43 2.82 16.57
N ASP A 160 15.85 1.74 15.89
CA ASP A 160 16.85 1.79 14.81
C ASP A 160 16.19 1.29 13.52
N VAL A 161 15.65 2.22 12.76
CA VAL A 161 15.08 2.01 11.43
C VAL A 161 15.99 2.73 10.42
N ARG A 162 16.43 2.00 9.41
CA ARG A 162 17.27 2.54 8.34
C ARG A 162 16.60 2.36 6.99
N VAL A 163 16.77 3.36 6.14
CA VAL A 163 16.29 3.33 4.76
C VAL A 163 17.49 3.21 3.84
N GLY A 164 17.53 2.14 3.07
CA GLY A 164 18.48 1.96 1.98
C GLY A 164 17.88 2.54 0.70
N LEU A 165 18.66 3.39 0.03
CA LEU A 165 18.32 3.99 -1.26
C LEU A 165 19.44 3.66 -2.23
N THR A 166 19.10 3.47 -3.49
CA THR A 166 20.06 3.38 -4.60
C THR A 166 20.00 4.67 -5.39
N ASP A 167 21.14 5.19 -5.74
CA ASP A 167 21.37 6.34 -6.62
C ASP A 167 21.94 5.90 -7.99
#